data_49b8e6983325ce739af8b4bda1ca0d96
#
_entry.id   49b8e6983325ce739af8b4bda1ca0d96
#
_cell.length_a   1.000
_cell.length_b   1.000
_cell.length_c   1.000
_cell.angle_alpha   90.00
_cell.angle_beta   90.00
_cell.angle_gamma   90.00
#
_symmetry.space_group_name_H-M   'P 1'
#
loop_
_entity.id
_entity.type
_entity.pdbx_description
1 polymer ?
#
loop_
_entity_poly.entity_id
_entity_poly.type
_entity_poly.pdbx_seq_one_letter_code
_entity_poly.pdbx_strand_id
1 'polypeptide(L)'
;VKAKLATVLALLLTVATLVAPAVSATPNYRDVYMRDNVGDVGNEPSTGSIYFSPDIRVCATPVFCAVSQNPAVGVDNYVFVTLRRKPGALGNVQGSLHLYRSNLGGGTGWPAGWTYIGGVGASVPVSGTTVMITWPGWNVPGPAHFCLLTRWVSDADPMTFAEVANTQLNAQRNNNIAWRNVDSVRVRPFKPITVPYTIGNPERTDARQNLIFEQPRPFAGTITIDLGRELAERWKAAGQRGVGVKQVGETQVQIVEPKFAHIDGLALKAEERVEIGLTLATDAETEPAELHVRQVDAEGTDLGGAQFLINEKDNNGKE
;
A
#
# COMPACT_ATOMS: atom_id res chain seq x y z
N VAL A 1 62.07 -45.43 -36.14
CA VAL A 1 61.37 -44.32 -35.46
C VAL A 1 59.90 -44.57 -35.67
N LYS A 2 59.13 -44.99 -34.62
CA LYS A 2 57.72 -45.30 -34.68
C LYS A 2 56.96 -44.11 -34.14
N ALA A 3 56.14 -43.47 -34.98
CA ALA A 3 55.15 -42.43 -34.56
C ALA A 3 53.88 -43.10 -34.02
N LYS A 4 53.51 -42.73 -32.79
CA LYS A 4 52.23 -43.15 -32.20
C LYS A 4 51.18 -42.09 -32.52
N LEU A 5 50.13 -42.48 -33.24
CA LEU A 5 48.93 -41.67 -33.50
C LEU A 5 48.02 -41.79 -32.29
N ALA A 6 47.77 -40.66 -31.60
CA ALA A 6 46.77 -40.61 -30.52
C ALA A 6 45.45 -40.09 -31.08
N THR A 7 44.44 -40.95 -31.04
CA THR A 7 43.07 -40.63 -31.43
C THR A 7 42.38 -39.99 -30.24
N VAL A 8 42.01 -38.71 -30.35
CA VAL A 8 41.14 -38.00 -29.36
C VAL A 8 39.68 -38.22 -29.75
N LEU A 9 38.99 -38.98 -28.94
CA LEU A 9 37.53 -39.19 -29.06
C LEU A 9 36.81 -38.04 -28.33
N ALA A 10 36.24 -37.09 -29.07
CA ALA A 10 35.40 -36.00 -28.51
C ALA A 10 33.98 -36.53 -28.26
N LEU A 11 33.61 -36.66 -27.00
CA LEU A 11 32.27 -37.04 -26.55
C LEU A 11 31.39 -35.78 -26.54
N LEU A 12 30.53 -35.62 -27.53
CA LEU A 12 29.52 -34.57 -27.56
C LEU A 12 28.35 -34.98 -26.62
N LEU A 13 28.31 -34.39 -25.42
CA LEU A 13 27.12 -34.46 -24.56
C LEU A 13 26.05 -33.48 -25.10
N THR A 14 25.06 -33.99 -25.78
CA THR A 14 23.81 -33.22 -26.06
C THR A 14 22.96 -33.17 -24.80
N VAL A 15 22.97 -32.01 -24.11
CA VAL A 15 22.02 -31.74 -23.03
C VAL A 15 20.65 -31.43 -23.68
N ALA A 16 19.77 -32.40 -23.71
CA ALA A 16 18.35 -32.17 -24.04
C ALA A 16 17.69 -31.43 -22.88
N THR A 17 17.51 -30.12 -23.01
CA THR A 17 16.66 -29.34 -22.11
C THR A 17 15.21 -29.77 -22.30
N LEU A 18 14.69 -30.55 -21.38
CA LEU A 18 13.24 -30.80 -21.26
C LEU A 18 12.55 -29.49 -20.92
N VAL A 19 12.07 -28.79 -21.93
CA VAL A 19 11.10 -27.70 -21.72
C VAL A 19 9.82 -28.35 -21.26
N ALA A 20 9.54 -28.31 -19.95
CA ALA A 20 8.25 -28.70 -19.43
C ALA A 20 7.18 -27.81 -20.10
N PRO A 21 6.07 -28.40 -20.65
CA PRO A 21 5.00 -27.57 -21.18
C PRO A 21 4.49 -26.66 -20.08
N ALA A 22 4.38 -25.35 -20.36
CA ALA A 22 3.72 -24.42 -19.49
C ALA A 22 2.30 -24.93 -19.27
N VAL A 23 1.98 -25.35 -18.05
CA VAL A 23 0.61 -25.70 -17.66
C VAL A 23 -0.18 -24.41 -17.80
N SER A 24 -0.96 -24.29 -18.86
CA SER A 24 -1.91 -23.22 -19.03
C SER A 24 -2.92 -23.35 -17.89
N ALA A 25 -2.86 -22.45 -16.90
CA ALA A 25 -3.85 -22.44 -15.84
C ALA A 25 -5.23 -22.31 -16.49
N THR A 26 -6.15 -23.20 -16.14
CA THR A 26 -7.54 -23.12 -16.61
C THR A 26 -8.11 -21.79 -16.17
N PRO A 27 -8.72 -21.00 -17.07
CA PRO A 27 -9.28 -19.70 -16.70
C PRO A 27 -10.28 -19.87 -15.54
N ASN A 28 -10.06 -19.16 -14.42
CA ASN A 28 -11.04 -19.13 -13.33
C ASN A 28 -12.21 -18.21 -13.73
N TYR A 29 -13.24 -18.77 -14.34
CA TYR A 29 -14.44 -18.04 -14.76
C TYR A 29 -15.26 -17.48 -13.57
N ARG A 30 -14.89 -17.80 -12.33
CA ARG A 30 -15.53 -17.32 -11.10
C ARG A 30 -14.71 -16.28 -10.33
N ASP A 31 -13.57 -15.91 -10.87
CA ASP A 31 -12.63 -14.96 -10.28
C ASP A 31 -13.30 -13.59 -10.03
N VAL A 32 -13.28 -13.14 -8.79
CA VAL A 32 -13.71 -11.83 -8.32
C VAL A 32 -12.50 -11.08 -7.84
N TYR A 33 -12.28 -9.88 -8.33
CA TYR A 33 -11.11 -9.09 -7.93
C TYR A 33 -11.45 -7.66 -7.54
N MET A 34 -10.59 -7.07 -6.76
CA MET A 34 -10.51 -5.64 -6.51
C MET A 34 -9.17 -5.14 -7.02
N ARG A 35 -9.13 -3.96 -7.58
CA ARG A 35 -7.89 -3.40 -8.12
C ARG A 35 -7.02 -2.83 -7.02
N ASP A 36 -5.73 -3.12 -7.07
CA ASP A 36 -4.71 -2.52 -6.20
C ASP A 36 -4.37 -1.08 -6.62
N ASN A 37 -4.39 -0.81 -7.92
CA ASN A 37 -4.16 0.50 -8.51
C ASN A 37 -4.97 0.66 -9.81
N VAL A 38 -4.92 1.84 -10.41
CA VAL A 38 -5.73 2.14 -11.62
C VAL A 38 -5.39 1.28 -12.84
N GLY A 39 -4.17 0.75 -12.92
CA GLY A 39 -3.69 -0.11 -14.01
C GLY A 39 -3.95 -1.60 -13.77
N ASP A 40 -4.41 -1.98 -12.59
CA ASP A 40 -4.65 -3.38 -12.25
C ASP A 40 -5.89 -3.94 -12.95
N VAL A 41 -5.77 -5.17 -13.45
CA VAL A 41 -6.82 -5.93 -14.14
C VAL A 41 -7.09 -7.27 -13.45
N GLY A 42 -6.67 -7.42 -12.19
CA GLY A 42 -6.87 -8.60 -11.36
C GLY A 42 -5.84 -9.70 -11.59
N ASN A 43 -4.65 -9.38 -12.08
CA ASN A 43 -3.57 -10.36 -12.20
C ASN A 43 -2.96 -10.70 -10.83
N GLU A 44 -2.47 -11.92 -10.68
CA GLU A 44 -1.75 -12.39 -9.50
C GLU A 44 -0.37 -12.94 -9.93
N PRO A 45 0.71 -12.32 -9.44
CA PRO A 45 0.76 -11.13 -8.63
C PRO A 45 0.39 -9.86 -9.40
N SER A 46 -0.19 -8.88 -8.70
CA SER A 46 -0.42 -7.55 -9.26
C SER A 46 0.91 -6.76 -9.36
N THR A 47 0.93 -5.73 -10.20
CA THR A 47 2.11 -4.88 -10.43
C THR A 47 1.84 -3.44 -10.06
N GLY A 48 2.91 -2.70 -9.73
CA GLY A 48 2.83 -1.31 -9.26
C GLY A 48 2.48 -1.22 -7.78
N SER A 49 2.13 -0.02 -7.33
CA SER A 49 1.75 0.22 -5.94
C SER A 49 0.42 -0.45 -5.61
N ILE A 50 0.37 -1.24 -4.55
CA ILE A 50 -0.78 -2.07 -4.20
C ILE A 50 -1.66 -1.47 -3.09
N TYR A 51 -1.31 -0.30 -2.57
CA TYR A 51 -2.02 0.37 -1.48
C TYR A 51 -2.75 1.65 -1.93
N PHE A 52 -3.04 1.77 -3.22
CA PHE A 52 -3.80 2.89 -3.82
C PHE A 52 -5.08 2.42 -4.49
N SER A 53 -5.75 1.41 -3.91
CA SER A 53 -6.94 0.83 -4.51
C SER A 53 -7.98 1.89 -4.90
N PRO A 54 -8.36 1.98 -6.18
CA PRO A 54 -9.45 2.86 -6.62
C PRO A 54 -10.83 2.26 -6.34
N ASP A 55 -10.87 1.00 -5.95
CA ASP A 55 -12.11 0.25 -5.73
C ASP A 55 -12.61 0.33 -4.28
N ILE A 56 -11.84 0.94 -3.36
CA ILE A 56 -12.26 1.26 -1.99
C ILE A 56 -12.53 2.77 -1.90
N ARG A 57 -13.72 3.17 -1.45
CA ARG A 57 -14.12 4.57 -1.35
C ARG A 57 -14.86 4.85 -0.06
N VAL A 58 -14.43 5.86 0.67
CA VAL A 58 -15.08 6.35 1.89
C VAL A 58 -15.99 7.51 1.53
N CYS A 59 -17.24 7.47 2.02
CA CYS A 59 -18.24 8.53 1.83
C CYS A 59 -18.88 8.90 3.18
N ALA A 60 -19.23 10.18 3.36
CA ALA A 60 -19.89 10.67 4.58
C ALA A 60 -21.38 10.28 4.67
N THR A 61 -21.96 9.80 3.59
CA THR A 61 -23.38 9.40 3.52
C THR A 61 -23.51 8.02 2.87
N PRO A 62 -24.64 7.29 3.07
CA PRO A 62 -24.87 6.00 2.43
C PRO A 62 -25.18 6.11 0.93
N VAL A 63 -24.60 7.11 0.27
CA VAL A 63 -24.70 7.35 -1.17
C VAL A 63 -23.29 7.36 -1.74
N PHE A 64 -23.09 6.65 -2.85
CA PHE A 64 -21.79 6.57 -3.51
C PHE A 64 -21.31 7.97 -3.93
N CYS A 65 -20.22 8.44 -3.34
CA CYS A 65 -19.67 9.77 -3.59
C CYS A 65 -18.72 9.78 -4.79
N ALA A 66 -18.58 10.91 -5.46
CA ALA A 66 -17.71 11.04 -6.63
C ALA A 66 -16.22 10.88 -6.27
N VAL A 67 -15.81 11.42 -5.10
CA VAL A 67 -14.44 11.41 -4.59
C VAL A 67 -14.44 10.75 -3.20
N SER A 68 -13.44 9.91 -2.93
CA SER A 68 -13.24 9.34 -1.59
C SER A 68 -12.88 10.44 -0.61
N GLN A 69 -13.43 10.36 0.59
CA GLN A 69 -13.22 11.33 1.68
C GLN A 69 -12.39 10.68 2.79
N ASN A 70 -11.75 11.50 3.62
CA ASN A 70 -11.22 10.99 4.88
C ASN A 70 -12.38 10.63 5.81
N PRO A 71 -12.27 9.53 6.58
CA PRO A 71 -13.33 9.17 7.52
C PRO A 71 -13.47 10.23 8.62
N ALA A 72 -14.70 10.58 8.94
CA ALA A 72 -15.02 11.51 10.02
C ALA A 72 -15.09 10.78 11.36
N VAL A 73 -14.43 11.33 12.38
CA VAL A 73 -14.39 10.75 13.73
C VAL A 73 -15.71 10.92 14.45
N GLY A 74 -16.17 9.88 15.15
CA GLY A 74 -17.36 9.92 15.99
C GLY A 74 -18.69 9.88 15.26
N VAL A 75 -18.68 9.74 13.93
CA VAL A 75 -19.89 9.59 13.10
C VAL A 75 -19.74 8.39 12.16
N ASP A 76 -20.86 7.85 11.71
CA ASP A 76 -20.84 6.75 10.76
C ASP A 76 -20.25 7.20 9.42
N ASN A 77 -19.38 6.37 8.89
CA ASN A 77 -18.85 6.50 7.54
C ASN A 77 -19.30 5.30 6.71
N TYR A 78 -19.34 5.47 5.40
CA TYR A 78 -19.82 4.45 4.48
C TYR A 78 -18.71 4.09 3.49
N VAL A 79 -18.25 2.85 3.57
CA VAL A 79 -17.18 2.37 2.70
C VAL A 79 -17.77 1.55 1.57
N PHE A 80 -17.64 2.08 0.37
CA PHE A 80 -18.07 1.43 -0.85
C PHE A 80 -16.88 0.67 -1.45
N VAL A 81 -17.10 -0.59 -1.80
CA VAL A 81 -16.10 -1.45 -2.40
C VAL A 81 -16.62 -2.01 -3.71
N THR A 82 -15.88 -1.81 -4.79
CA THR A 82 -16.21 -2.32 -6.11
C THR A 82 -15.57 -3.69 -6.31
N LEU A 83 -16.42 -4.72 -6.40
CA LEU A 83 -16.06 -6.09 -6.73
C LEU A 83 -16.20 -6.29 -8.25
N ARG A 84 -15.14 -6.72 -8.89
CA ARG A 84 -15.05 -6.85 -10.35
C ARG A 84 -14.97 -8.30 -10.77
N ARG A 85 -15.23 -8.53 -12.05
CA ARG A 85 -15.11 -9.84 -12.70
C ARG A 85 -14.23 -9.72 -13.93
N LYS A 86 -13.40 -10.74 -14.17
CA LYS A 86 -12.57 -10.79 -15.38
C LYS A 86 -13.42 -11.01 -16.64
N PRO A 87 -12.94 -10.59 -17.82
CA PRO A 87 -13.61 -10.90 -19.08
C PRO A 87 -13.85 -12.41 -19.24
N GLY A 88 -15.02 -12.77 -19.74
CA GLY A 88 -15.43 -14.18 -19.88
C GLY A 88 -15.99 -14.81 -18.61
N ALA A 89 -16.19 -14.05 -17.54
CA ALA A 89 -16.79 -14.54 -16.29
C ALA A 89 -18.16 -15.20 -16.51
N LEU A 90 -18.42 -16.27 -15.75
CA LEU A 90 -19.65 -17.05 -15.84
C LEU A 90 -20.36 -17.09 -14.47
N GLY A 91 -21.67 -16.88 -14.53
CA GLY A 91 -22.55 -16.97 -13.35
C GLY A 91 -22.23 -15.97 -12.24
N ASN A 92 -23.04 -15.97 -11.22
CA ASN A 92 -22.84 -15.16 -10.01
C ASN A 92 -21.89 -15.89 -9.05
N VAL A 93 -21.09 -15.13 -8.31
CA VAL A 93 -20.23 -15.65 -7.23
C VAL A 93 -20.75 -15.12 -5.89
N GLN A 94 -21.05 -16.05 -4.99
CA GLN A 94 -21.45 -15.74 -3.62
C GLN A 94 -20.23 -15.68 -2.72
N GLY A 95 -20.21 -14.76 -1.77
CA GLY A 95 -19.14 -14.65 -0.80
C GLY A 95 -19.41 -13.56 0.24
N SER A 96 -18.41 -13.26 1.02
CA SER A 96 -18.43 -12.23 2.06
C SER A 96 -17.28 -11.26 1.87
N LEU A 97 -17.61 -9.97 1.89
CA LEU A 97 -16.62 -8.89 1.89
C LEU A 97 -16.38 -8.46 3.33
N HIS A 98 -15.14 -8.44 3.73
CA HIS A 98 -14.69 -8.01 5.06
C HIS A 98 -13.86 -6.74 4.94
N LEU A 99 -14.04 -5.81 5.89
CA LEU A 99 -13.35 -4.52 5.97
C LEU A 99 -12.57 -4.42 7.26
N TYR A 100 -11.34 -3.94 7.16
CA TYR A 100 -10.41 -3.74 8.27
C TYR A 100 -9.79 -2.35 8.16
N ARG A 101 -9.30 -1.84 9.29
CA ARG A 101 -8.51 -0.59 9.38
C ARG A 101 -7.20 -0.80 10.11
N SER A 102 -6.24 0.03 9.80
CA SER A 102 -4.97 0.18 10.52
C SER A 102 -4.58 1.66 10.57
N ASN A 103 -3.58 2.03 11.39
CA ASN A 103 -2.99 3.36 11.32
C ASN A 103 -2.36 3.58 9.94
N LEU A 104 -2.40 4.82 9.44
CA LEU A 104 -1.84 5.19 8.15
C LEU A 104 -0.33 4.90 8.13
N GLY A 105 0.15 4.20 7.11
CA GLY A 105 1.58 3.90 6.97
C GLY A 105 1.87 2.61 6.22
N GLY A 106 3.13 2.19 6.29
CA GLY A 106 3.65 0.94 5.73
C GLY A 106 3.90 -0.13 6.79
N GLY A 107 4.33 -1.31 6.35
CA GLY A 107 4.78 -2.41 7.20
C GLY A 107 3.74 -2.93 8.20
N THR A 108 2.45 -2.84 7.87
CA THR A 108 1.38 -3.36 8.72
C THR A 108 1.31 -4.88 8.61
N GLY A 109 1.52 -5.56 9.74
CA GLY A 109 1.47 -7.03 9.81
C GLY A 109 0.04 -7.58 9.80
N TRP A 110 -0.18 -8.66 9.05
CA TRP A 110 -1.44 -9.40 9.03
C TRP A 110 -1.38 -10.61 9.99
N PRO A 111 -2.46 -10.90 10.72
CA PRO A 111 -3.66 -10.07 10.92
C PRO A 111 -3.52 -9.07 12.07
N ALA A 112 -2.47 -9.15 12.90
CA ALA A 112 -2.35 -8.48 14.19
C ALA A 112 -2.36 -6.94 14.10
N GLY A 113 -1.88 -6.37 12.97
CA GLY A 113 -1.87 -4.92 12.73
C GLY A 113 -3.21 -4.34 12.26
N TRP A 114 -4.24 -5.18 12.07
CA TRP A 114 -5.51 -4.81 11.49
C TRP A 114 -6.67 -4.97 12.48
N THR A 115 -7.53 -3.95 12.56
CA THR A 115 -8.76 -3.99 13.35
C THR A 115 -9.94 -4.21 12.42
N TYR A 116 -10.73 -5.24 12.70
CA TYR A 116 -11.96 -5.52 11.95
C TYR A 116 -13.01 -4.42 12.16
N ILE A 117 -13.60 -3.95 11.06
CA ILE A 117 -14.68 -2.95 11.06
C ILE A 117 -16.04 -3.65 10.91
N GLY A 118 -16.16 -4.51 9.92
CA GLY A 118 -17.41 -5.17 9.60
C GLY A 118 -17.32 -5.99 8.32
N GLY A 119 -18.41 -6.66 7.97
CA GLY A 119 -18.51 -7.43 6.73
C GLY A 119 -19.94 -7.56 6.26
N VAL A 120 -20.09 -7.92 4.98
CA VAL A 120 -21.40 -8.10 4.34
C VAL A 120 -21.32 -9.24 3.32
N GLY A 121 -22.35 -10.06 3.30
CA GLY A 121 -22.54 -11.06 2.23
C GLY A 121 -22.96 -10.40 0.93
N ALA A 122 -22.42 -10.86 -0.19
CA ALA A 122 -22.76 -10.34 -1.50
C ALA A 122 -22.79 -11.42 -2.58
N SER A 123 -23.57 -11.15 -3.62
CA SER A 123 -23.61 -11.89 -4.88
C SER A 123 -23.01 -11.03 -5.97
N VAL A 124 -21.89 -11.44 -6.54
CA VAL A 124 -21.17 -10.70 -7.58
C VAL A 124 -21.56 -11.22 -8.95
N PRO A 125 -22.38 -10.48 -9.73
CA PRO A 125 -22.76 -10.85 -11.08
C PRO A 125 -21.59 -10.70 -12.06
N VAL A 126 -21.73 -11.17 -13.29
CA VAL A 126 -20.70 -11.08 -14.33
C VAL A 126 -20.28 -9.63 -14.65
N SER A 127 -21.14 -8.66 -14.39
CA SER A 127 -20.85 -7.22 -14.56
C SER A 127 -20.06 -6.61 -13.40
N GLY A 128 -19.80 -7.38 -12.33
CA GLY A 128 -19.31 -6.84 -11.07
C GLY A 128 -20.43 -6.13 -10.27
N THR A 129 -20.09 -5.66 -9.09
CA THR A 129 -21.03 -4.91 -8.22
C THR A 129 -20.26 -3.98 -7.28
N THR A 130 -20.94 -3.00 -6.71
CA THR A 130 -20.41 -2.20 -5.61
C THR A 130 -21.19 -2.51 -4.35
N VAL A 131 -20.49 -2.81 -3.28
CA VAL A 131 -21.02 -3.20 -1.97
C VAL A 131 -20.67 -2.12 -0.96
N MET A 132 -21.59 -1.82 -0.06
CA MET A 132 -21.38 -0.83 1.01
C MET A 132 -21.25 -1.53 2.35
N ILE A 133 -20.25 -1.11 3.15
CA ILE A 133 -20.09 -1.47 4.56
C ILE A 133 -20.18 -0.19 5.38
N THR A 134 -21.03 -0.18 6.39
CA THR A 134 -21.07 0.92 7.37
C THR A 134 -19.90 0.77 8.32
N TRP A 135 -19.09 1.83 8.45
CA TRP A 135 -18.08 1.96 9.48
C TRP A 135 -18.63 2.79 10.62
N PRO A 136 -19.06 2.16 11.73
CA PRO A 136 -19.76 2.86 12.80
C PRO A 136 -18.86 3.89 13.48
N GLY A 137 -19.42 5.06 13.81
CA GLY A 137 -18.70 6.19 14.38
C GLY A 137 -17.92 5.87 15.65
N TRP A 138 -18.43 4.97 16.48
CA TRP A 138 -17.76 4.53 17.71
C TRP A 138 -16.46 3.73 17.44
N ASN A 139 -16.29 3.20 16.23
CA ASN A 139 -15.10 2.46 15.79
C ASN A 139 -14.14 3.32 14.95
N VAL A 140 -14.41 4.60 14.77
CA VAL A 140 -13.53 5.54 14.08
C VAL A 140 -12.70 6.29 15.11
N PRO A 141 -11.44 5.88 15.39
CA PRO A 141 -10.60 6.60 16.36
C PRO A 141 -10.12 7.94 15.79
N GLY A 142 -9.73 8.85 16.65
CA GLY A 142 -9.02 10.05 16.23
C GLY A 142 -7.51 9.88 16.30
N PRO A 143 -6.75 10.66 15.53
CA PRO A 143 -7.13 11.46 14.38
C PRO A 143 -7.50 10.59 13.15
N ALA A 144 -8.26 11.13 12.21
CA ALA A 144 -8.89 10.37 11.11
C ALA A 144 -7.95 10.05 9.93
N HIS A 145 -6.82 9.41 10.18
CA HIS A 145 -5.86 8.98 9.16
C HIS A 145 -5.68 7.47 9.23
N PHE A 146 -6.21 6.74 8.26
CA PHE A 146 -6.27 5.28 8.29
C PHE A 146 -5.92 4.62 6.98
N CYS A 147 -5.35 3.40 7.10
CA CYS A 147 -5.32 2.42 6.04
C CYS A 147 -6.60 1.59 6.08
N LEU A 148 -7.17 1.30 4.93
CA LEU A 148 -8.29 0.38 4.78
C LEU A 148 -7.88 -0.84 3.98
N LEU A 149 -8.22 -2.03 4.48
CA LEU A 149 -8.02 -3.31 3.80
C LEU A 149 -9.37 -3.99 3.62
N THR A 150 -9.61 -4.49 2.43
CA THR A 150 -10.79 -5.31 2.13
C THR A 150 -10.36 -6.70 1.71
N ARG A 151 -11.15 -7.72 2.14
CA ARG A 151 -10.94 -9.12 1.78
C ARG A 151 -12.26 -9.71 1.31
N TRP A 152 -12.26 -10.21 0.07
CA TRP A 152 -13.34 -11.02 -0.46
C TRP A 152 -13.06 -12.49 -0.13
N VAL A 153 -14.02 -13.17 0.49
CA VAL A 153 -13.92 -14.57 0.88
C VAL A 153 -15.06 -15.33 0.24
N SER A 154 -14.73 -16.34 -0.57
CA SER A 154 -15.71 -17.16 -1.30
C SER A 154 -15.16 -18.57 -1.53
N ASP A 155 -15.99 -19.59 -1.31
CA ASP A 155 -15.65 -20.99 -1.64
C ASP A 155 -15.54 -21.21 -3.15
N ALA A 156 -16.23 -20.40 -3.95
CA ALA A 156 -16.20 -20.47 -5.40
C ALA A 156 -15.01 -19.73 -6.02
N ASP A 157 -14.34 -18.91 -5.23
CA ASP A 157 -13.20 -18.08 -5.61
C ASP A 157 -12.21 -17.99 -4.42
N PRO A 158 -11.55 -19.10 -4.07
CA PRO A 158 -10.62 -19.13 -2.95
C PRO A 158 -9.33 -18.36 -3.30
N MET A 159 -8.72 -17.74 -2.30
CA MET A 159 -7.39 -17.14 -2.42
C MET A 159 -6.37 -18.18 -2.85
N THR A 160 -5.55 -17.84 -3.83
CA THR A 160 -4.55 -18.74 -4.42
C THR A 160 -3.23 -18.75 -3.65
N PHE A 161 -2.93 -17.65 -2.96
CA PHE A 161 -1.76 -17.51 -2.11
C PHE A 161 -2.15 -17.58 -0.64
N ALA A 162 -1.50 -18.45 0.14
CA ALA A 162 -1.71 -18.52 1.58
C ALA A 162 -1.21 -17.24 2.27
N GLU A 163 -2.08 -16.58 3.04
CA GLU A 163 -1.75 -15.32 3.70
C GLU A 163 -0.61 -15.49 4.71
N VAL A 164 0.31 -14.52 4.70
CA VAL A 164 1.48 -14.41 5.59
C VAL A 164 1.39 -13.13 6.43
N ALA A 165 2.36 -12.90 7.32
CA ALA A 165 2.39 -11.69 8.13
C ALA A 165 2.53 -10.40 7.31
N ASN A 166 3.15 -10.45 6.14
CA ASN A 166 3.32 -9.31 5.24
C ASN A 166 2.02 -9.02 4.48
N THR A 167 1.30 -7.97 4.89
CA THR A 167 0.04 -7.54 4.24
C THR A 167 0.24 -7.16 2.77
N GLN A 168 1.36 -6.51 2.45
CA GLN A 168 1.72 -6.11 1.09
C GLN A 168 1.74 -7.33 0.16
N LEU A 169 2.44 -8.37 0.60
CA LEU A 169 2.56 -9.61 -0.17
C LEU A 169 1.22 -10.34 -0.33
N ASN A 170 0.38 -10.30 0.72
CA ASN A 170 -0.96 -10.88 0.67
C ASN A 170 -1.83 -10.20 -0.37
N ALA A 171 -1.88 -8.86 -0.39
CA ALA A 171 -2.66 -8.12 -1.38
C ALA A 171 -2.10 -8.31 -2.79
N GLN A 172 -0.77 -8.23 -2.96
CA GLN A 172 -0.15 -8.40 -4.27
C GLN A 172 -0.44 -9.77 -4.90
N ARG A 173 -0.52 -10.83 -4.10
CA ARG A 173 -0.66 -12.21 -4.56
C ARG A 173 -2.08 -12.79 -4.49
N ASN A 174 -3.03 -12.01 -3.95
CA ASN A 174 -4.44 -12.36 -3.95
C ASN A 174 -5.27 -11.16 -4.41
N ASN A 175 -5.83 -11.22 -5.58
CA ASN A 175 -6.70 -10.17 -6.13
C ASN A 175 -8.04 -10.03 -5.38
N ASN A 176 -8.30 -10.95 -4.45
CA ASN A 176 -9.39 -10.91 -3.46
C ASN A 176 -9.10 -9.95 -2.30
N ILE A 177 -7.89 -9.39 -2.20
CA ILE A 177 -7.47 -8.45 -1.16
C ILE A 177 -7.12 -7.13 -1.82
N ALA A 178 -7.64 -6.02 -1.33
CA ALA A 178 -7.25 -4.70 -1.79
C ALA A 178 -6.96 -3.78 -0.60
N TRP A 179 -6.01 -2.88 -0.80
CA TRP A 179 -5.52 -1.98 0.23
C TRP A 179 -5.61 -0.52 -0.24
N ARG A 180 -6.09 0.38 0.62
CA ARG A 180 -6.15 1.81 0.33
C ARG A 180 -5.55 2.62 1.47
N ASN A 181 -4.46 3.32 1.18
CA ASN A 181 -3.76 4.25 2.06
C ASN A 181 -3.67 5.61 1.37
N VAL A 182 -4.80 6.27 1.23
CA VAL A 182 -4.88 7.60 0.62
C VAL A 182 -5.46 8.55 1.64
N ASP A 183 -4.74 9.62 1.91
CA ASP A 183 -5.15 10.69 2.81
C ASP A 183 -5.19 12.04 2.09
N SER A 184 -6.19 12.85 2.41
CA SER A 184 -6.34 14.20 1.88
C SER A 184 -5.96 15.21 2.96
N VAL A 185 -4.97 16.06 2.64
CA VAL A 185 -4.40 17.02 3.60
C VAL A 185 -4.61 18.45 3.08
N ARG A 186 -5.17 19.32 3.90
CA ARG A 186 -5.29 20.74 3.58
C ARG A 186 -4.23 21.55 4.32
N VAL A 187 -3.29 22.12 3.59
CA VAL A 187 -2.25 23.00 4.10
C VAL A 187 -2.63 24.46 3.81
N ARG A 188 -2.57 25.33 4.83
CA ARG A 188 -2.85 26.77 4.68
C ARG A 188 -1.58 27.56 4.93
N PRO A 189 -1.44 28.75 4.32
CA PRO A 189 -0.31 29.65 4.56
C PRO A 189 -0.11 29.92 6.07
N PHE A 190 1.13 29.84 6.53
CA PHE A 190 1.54 30.09 7.92
C PHE A 190 0.85 29.20 8.97
N LYS A 191 0.23 28.09 8.55
CA LYS A 191 -0.40 27.08 9.43
C LYS A 191 0.11 25.70 9.10
N PRO A 192 1.30 25.32 9.60
CA PRO A 192 1.81 23.97 9.40
C PRO A 192 0.81 22.91 9.90
N ILE A 193 0.74 21.80 9.20
CA ILE A 193 -0.01 20.62 9.62
C ILE A 193 0.92 19.44 9.73
N THR A 194 0.80 18.68 10.82
CA THR A 194 1.51 17.42 10.99
C THR A 194 0.52 16.27 10.87
N VAL A 195 0.81 15.33 9.98
CA VAL A 195 0.07 14.09 9.83
C VAL A 195 0.90 12.93 10.35
N PRO A 196 0.33 12.01 11.12
CA PRO A 196 1.04 10.82 11.57
C PRO A 196 1.25 9.85 10.40
N TYR A 197 2.39 9.17 10.41
CA TYR A 197 2.70 8.07 9.52
C TYR A 197 3.36 6.94 10.32
N THR A 198 2.87 5.74 10.20
CA THR A 198 3.43 4.58 10.91
C THR A 198 4.37 3.82 9.99
N ILE A 199 5.58 3.55 10.45
CA ILE A 199 6.48 2.56 9.85
C ILE A 199 6.44 1.29 10.70
N GLY A 200 6.53 0.13 10.05
CA GLY A 200 6.42 -1.14 10.76
C GLY A 200 7.33 -2.21 10.20
N ASN A 201 7.74 -3.13 11.07
CA ASN A 201 8.42 -4.35 10.68
C ASN A 201 7.45 -5.52 10.89
N PRO A 202 6.85 -6.10 9.85
CA PRO A 202 5.92 -7.23 10.00
C PRO A 202 6.62 -8.55 10.32
N GLU A 203 7.96 -8.61 10.23
CA GLU A 203 8.73 -9.82 10.41
C GLU A 203 9.07 -10.07 11.89
N ARG A 204 9.35 -11.34 12.22
CA ARG A 204 9.70 -11.79 13.58
C ARG A 204 11.19 -11.60 13.93
N THR A 205 11.93 -10.92 13.08
CA THR A 205 13.35 -10.61 13.27
C THR A 205 13.56 -9.11 13.09
N ASP A 206 14.57 -8.56 13.74
CA ASP A 206 14.98 -7.18 13.54
C ASP A 206 15.36 -6.95 12.09
N ALA A 207 14.95 -5.82 11.52
CA ALA A 207 15.18 -5.48 10.14
C ALA A 207 15.63 -4.03 9.97
N ARG A 208 16.33 -3.76 8.86
CA ARG A 208 16.60 -2.39 8.39
C ARG A 208 15.70 -2.10 7.21
N GLN A 209 15.10 -0.92 7.25
CA GLN A 209 14.14 -0.51 6.24
C GLN A 209 14.46 0.89 5.77
N ASN A 210 13.92 1.25 4.61
CA ASN A 210 14.11 2.56 4.01
C ASN A 210 12.74 3.22 3.80
N LEU A 211 12.69 4.54 3.92
CA LEU A 211 11.56 5.36 3.52
C LEU A 211 11.90 6.09 2.24
N ILE A 212 11.05 5.98 1.25
CA ILE A 212 11.15 6.64 -0.05
C ILE A 212 10.02 7.66 -0.16
N PHE A 213 10.38 8.87 -0.57
CA PHE A 213 9.45 9.98 -0.77
C PHE A 213 9.48 10.40 -2.24
N GLU A 214 8.34 10.32 -2.90
CA GLU A 214 8.16 10.70 -4.30
C GLU A 214 7.06 11.74 -4.39
N GLN A 215 7.29 12.80 -5.15
CA GLN A 215 6.27 13.84 -5.40
C GLN A 215 5.96 13.92 -6.89
N PRO A 216 4.99 13.12 -7.40
CA PRO A 216 4.54 13.19 -8.78
C PRO A 216 4.06 14.61 -9.16
N ARG A 217 3.43 15.29 -8.20
CA ARG A 217 3.10 16.71 -8.24
C ARG A 217 3.75 17.38 -7.03
N PRO A 218 4.86 18.14 -7.25
CA PRO A 218 5.62 18.70 -6.13
C PRO A 218 4.80 19.71 -5.31
N PHE A 219 4.93 19.62 -3.98
CA PHE A 219 4.38 20.58 -3.04
C PHE A 219 5.26 21.84 -2.97
N ALA A 220 4.68 23.01 -3.24
CA ALA A 220 5.36 24.29 -3.16
C ALA A 220 5.47 24.78 -1.71
N GLY A 221 6.14 24.02 -0.86
CA GLY A 221 6.34 24.27 0.55
C GLY A 221 7.45 23.39 1.10
N THR A 222 7.50 23.26 2.41
CA THR A 222 8.46 22.39 3.09
C THR A 222 7.77 21.12 3.61
N ILE A 223 8.45 19.98 3.50
CA ILE A 223 8.05 18.72 4.10
C ILE A 223 9.15 18.30 5.06
N THR A 224 8.81 18.18 6.35
CA THR A 224 9.72 17.77 7.42
C THR A 224 9.22 16.49 8.05
N ILE A 225 10.11 15.51 8.20
CA ILE A 225 9.86 14.22 8.82
C ILE A 225 10.44 14.28 10.24
N ASP A 226 9.62 14.07 11.25
CA ASP A 226 10.08 13.88 12.63
C ASP A 226 10.10 12.37 12.93
N LEU A 227 11.30 11.83 13.04
CA LEU A 227 11.52 10.40 13.31
C LEU A 227 11.25 10.02 14.77
N GLY A 228 11.08 11.01 15.65
CA GLY A 228 11.10 10.77 17.08
C GLY A 228 12.50 10.38 17.58
N ARG A 229 12.71 10.48 18.90
CA ARG A 229 14.04 10.33 19.51
C ARG A 229 14.67 8.96 19.23
N GLU A 230 13.97 7.89 19.55
CA GLU A 230 14.55 6.53 19.45
C GLU A 230 14.93 6.14 18.04
N LEU A 231 14.06 6.43 17.06
CA LEU A 231 14.35 6.09 15.67
C LEU A 231 15.44 6.97 15.09
N ALA A 232 15.48 8.24 15.44
CA ALA A 232 16.56 9.17 15.04
C ALA A 232 17.91 8.72 15.58
N GLU A 233 17.98 8.27 16.85
CA GLU A 233 19.21 7.72 17.44
C GLU A 233 19.67 6.44 16.72
N ARG A 234 18.74 5.53 16.43
CA ARG A 234 19.01 4.30 15.66
C ARG A 234 19.49 4.62 14.24
N TRP A 235 18.89 5.60 13.58
CA TRP A 235 19.29 6.05 12.26
C TRP A 235 20.70 6.66 12.27
N LYS A 236 21.02 7.51 13.26
CA LYS A 236 22.37 8.07 13.48
C LYS A 236 23.42 6.96 13.70
N ALA A 237 23.10 5.99 14.54
CA ALA A 237 23.96 4.84 14.80
C ALA A 237 24.18 3.96 13.54
N ALA A 238 23.22 3.96 12.61
CA ALA A 238 23.34 3.26 11.33
C ALA A 238 24.07 4.07 10.24
N GLY A 239 24.64 5.23 10.57
CA GLY A 239 25.42 6.09 9.67
C GLY A 239 24.62 7.21 9.01
N GLN A 240 23.36 7.42 9.41
CA GLN A 240 22.52 8.56 9.03
C GLN A 240 22.44 8.77 7.50
N ARG A 241 22.21 7.70 6.76
CA ARG A 241 22.21 7.71 5.29
C ARG A 241 20.87 8.16 4.73
N GLY A 242 20.91 8.86 3.60
CA GLY A 242 19.75 9.29 2.83
C GLY A 242 20.19 10.13 1.63
N VAL A 243 19.27 10.32 0.69
CA VAL A 243 19.47 11.17 -0.50
C VAL A 243 18.28 12.12 -0.62
N GLY A 244 18.52 13.35 -1.06
CA GLY A 244 17.45 14.34 -1.21
C GLY A 244 16.86 14.83 0.11
N VAL A 245 17.53 14.56 1.23
CA VAL A 245 17.12 14.93 2.59
C VAL A 245 18.23 15.69 3.33
N LYS A 246 17.83 16.55 4.25
CA LYS A 246 18.74 17.30 5.11
C LYS A 246 18.26 17.25 6.57
N GLN A 247 19.13 16.94 7.51
CA GLN A 247 18.81 17.07 8.92
C GLN A 247 18.64 18.54 9.29
N VAL A 248 17.53 18.88 9.95
CA VAL A 248 17.19 20.25 10.39
C VAL A 248 16.97 20.36 11.89
N GLY A 249 16.96 19.26 12.63
CA GLY A 249 16.83 19.17 14.07
C GLY A 249 17.40 17.85 14.61
N GLU A 250 17.29 17.62 15.92
CA GLU A 250 17.80 16.39 16.54
C GLU A 250 17.11 15.12 16.01
N THR A 251 15.80 15.23 15.75
CA THR A 251 14.93 14.14 15.26
C THR A 251 14.34 14.43 13.89
N GLN A 252 14.60 15.62 13.34
CA GLN A 252 13.91 16.15 12.17
C GLN A 252 14.76 16.12 10.92
N VAL A 253 14.17 15.67 9.84
CA VAL A 253 14.75 15.55 8.50
C VAL A 253 13.83 16.25 7.49
N GLN A 254 14.35 17.20 6.73
CA GLN A 254 13.61 17.92 5.69
C GLN A 254 13.88 17.31 4.31
N ILE A 255 12.85 17.17 3.49
CA ILE A 255 12.98 16.83 2.07
C ILE A 255 13.49 18.08 1.34
N VAL A 256 14.62 17.96 0.63
CA VAL A 256 15.23 19.04 -0.15
C VAL A 256 15.20 18.78 -1.65
N GLU A 257 15.02 17.50 -2.06
CA GLU A 257 14.81 17.10 -3.45
C GLU A 257 13.35 16.68 -3.64
N PRO A 258 12.51 17.55 -4.22
CA PRO A 258 11.05 17.33 -4.19
C PRO A 258 10.62 16.12 -5.03
N LYS A 259 11.33 15.76 -6.10
CA LYS A 259 10.90 14.65 -6.95
C LYS A 259 11.17 13.29 -6.35
N PHE A 260 12.28 13.14 -5.66
CA PHE A 260 12.70 11.87 -5.09
C PHE A 260 13.67 12.10 -3.93
N ALA A 261 13.31 11.55 -2.79
CA ALA A 261 14.16 11.56 -1.59
C ALA A 261 14.03 10.23 -0.85
N HIS A 262 15.04 9.85 -0.06
CA HIS A 262 14.94 8.67 0.79
C HIS A 262 15.77 8.78 2.06
N ILE A 263 15.31 8.08 3.09
CA ILE A 263 16.00 7.85 4.37
C ILE A 263 16.30 6.36 4.45
N ASP A 264 17.57 5.98 4.63
CA ASP A 264 18.01 4.59 4.57
C ASP A 264 18.42 4.04 5.94
N GLY A 265 18.21 2.74 6.11
CA GLY A 265 18.74 1.98 7.21
C GLY A 265 18.08 2.25 8.55
N LEU A 266 16.81 2.61 8.56
CA LEU A 266 15.99 2.72 9.77
C LEU A 266 15.88 1.33 10.42
N ALA A 267 16.49 1.16 11.58
CA ALA A 267 16.49 -0.11 12.31
C ALA A 267 15.17 -0.25 13.10
N LEU A 268 14.39 -1.27 12.79
CA LEU A 268 13.17 -1.66 13.51
C LEU A 268 13.37 -3.03 14.15
N LYS A 269 12.88 -3.21 15.36
CA LYS A 269 12.84 -4.51 16.03
C LYS A 269 11.78 -5.40 15.38
N ALA A 270 11.83 -6.70 15.71
CA ALA A 270 10.81 -7.66 15.32
C ALA A 270 9.40 -7.15 15.71
N GLU A 271 8.48 -7.18 14.76
CA GLU A 271 7.07 -6.80 14.93
C GLU A 271 6.85 -5.35 15.45
N GLU A 272 7.90 -4.51 15.44
CA GLU A 272 7.83 -3.12 15.92
C GLU A 272 7.04 -2.22 14.97
N ARG A 273 6.26 -1.31 15.55
CA ARG A 273 5.60 -0.21 14.84
C ARG A 273 5.96 1.11 15.50
N VAL A 274 6.40 2.07 14.70
CA VAL A 274 6.81 3.41 15.15
C VAL A 274 6.01 4.46 14.39
N GLU A 275 5.38 5.37 15.11
CA GLU A 275 4.76 6.55 14.51
C GLU A 275 5.78 7.65 14.33
N ILE A 276 5.81 8.23 13.14
CA ILE A 276 6.60 9.42 12.79
C ILE A 276 5.68 10.54 12.35
N GLY A 277 6.14 11.78 12.43
CA GLY A 277 5.37 12.95 12.00
C GLY A 277 5.80 13.45 10.63
N LEU A 278 4.85 13.69 9.73
CA LEU A 278 5.08 14.39 8.47
C LEU A 278 4.49 15.79 8.58
N THR A 279 5.33 16.81 8.70
CA THR A 279 4.91 18.21 8.80
C THR A 279 5.00 18.88 7.44
N LEU A 280 3.87 19.39 6.94
CA LEU A 280 3.76 20.19 5.73
C LEU A 280 3.55 21.65 6.12
N ALA A 281 4.35 22.54 5.55
CA ALA A 281 4.28 23.99 5.83
C ALA A 281 4.49 24.81 4.55
N THR A 282 3.79 25.92 4.44
CA THR A 282 3.92 26.88 3.33
C THR A 282 3.68 28.31 3.80
N ASP A 283 4.27 29.27 3.11
CA ASP A 283 4.08 30.72 3.35
C ASP A 283 3.06 31.35 2.40
N ALA A 284 2.60 30.60 1.38
CA ALA A 284 1.64 31.05 0.38
C ALA A 284 0.62 29.96 0.06
N GLU A 285 -0.47 30.34 -0.60
CA GLU A 285 -1.38 29.36 -1.20
C GLU A 285 -0.62 28.50 -2.23
N THR A 286 -0.89 27.22 -2.25
CA THR A 286 -0.24 26.26 -3.14
C THR A 286 -1.25 25.55 -4.04
N GLU A 287 -0.81 25.25 -5.25
CA GLU A 287 -1.56 24.37 -6.15
C GLU A 287 -1.67 22.95 -5.55
N PRO A 288 -2.64 22.15 -6.02
CA PRO A 288 -2.76 20.76 -5.63
C PRO A 288 -1.46 19.99 -5.86
N ALA A 289 -1.02 19.26 -4.85
CA ALA A 289 0.22 18.50 -4.85
C ALA A 289 -0.02 17.04 -4.41
N GLU A 290 0.99 16.21 -4.58
CA GLU A 290 0.90 14.79 -4.26
C GLU A 290 2.23 14.28 -3.70
N LEU A 291 2.16 13.63 -2.54
CA LEU A 291 3.30 12.97 -1.90
C LEU A 291 3.00 11.49 -1.73
N HIS A 292 3.89 10.65 -2.25
CA HIS A 292 3.93 9.22 -1.96
C HIS A 292 5.03 8.95 -0.93
N VAL A 293 4.67 8.24 0.13
CA VAL A 293 5.63 7.73 1.12
C VAL A 293 5.59 6.22 1.03
N ARG A 294 6.72 5.61 0.66
CA ARG A 294 6.87 4.15 0.53
C ARG A 294 7.85 3.64 1.56
N GLN A 295 7.52 2.53 2.17
CA GLN A 295 8.41 1.77 3.03
C GLN A 295 8.89 0.53 2.28
N VAL A 296 10.20 0.34 2.21
CA VAL A 296 10.82 -0.82 1.56
C VAL A 296 11.82 -1.49 2.49
N ASP A 297 12.05 -2.79 2.33
CA ASP A 297 13.10 -3.50 3.04
C ASP A 297 14.51 -3.13 2.49
N ALA A 298 15.55 -3.77 3.04
CA ALA A 298 16.93 -3.53 2.62
C ALA A 298 17.20 -3.99 1.18
N GLU A 299 16.44 -4.92 0.67
CA GLU A 299 16.50 -5.50 -0.69
C GLU A 299 15.67 -4.69 -1.69
N GLY A 300 14.88 -3.69 -1.21
CA GLY A 300 14.01 -2.85 -2.03
C GLY A 300 12.62 -3.41 -2.25
N THR A 301 12.25 -4.48 -1.53
CA THR A 301 10.89 -5.03 -1.57
C THR A 301 9.93 -4.08 -0.87
N ASP A 302 8.82 -3.78 -1.50
CA ASP A 302 7.79 -2.88 -0.96
C ASP A 302 7.09 -3.52 0.25
N LEU A 303 7.04 -2.80 1.37
CA LEU A 303 6.35 -3.19 2.61
C LEU A 303 5.06 -2.40 2.84
N GLY A 304 4.73 -1.50 1.92
CA GLY A 304 3.57 -0.64 1.99
C GLY A 304 3.91 0.84 1.93
N GLY A 305 2.90 1.69 2.01
CA GLY A 305 3.07 3.13 1.91
C GLY A 305 1.76 3.88 2.05
N ALA A 306 1.80 5.18 1.80
CA ALA A 306 0.63 6.04 1.76
C ALA A 306 0.76 7.11 0.66
N GLN A 307 -0.37 7.55 0.14
CA GLN A 307 -0.51 8.69 -0.75
C GLN A 307 -1.16 9.85 0.00
N PHE A 308 -0.54 11.01 -0.03
CA PHE A 308 -1.10 12.25 0.48
C PHE A 308 -1.50 13.15 -0.69
N LEU A 309 -2.80 13.44 -0.78
CA LEU A 309 -3.37 14.41 -1.71
C LEU A 309 -3.42 15.77 -1.01
N ILE A 310 -2.54 16.68 -1.40
CA ILE A 310 -2.35 17.97 -0.73
C ILE A 310 -3.14 19.03 -1.48
N ASN A 311 -4.01 19.76 -0.78
CA ASN A 311 -4.83 20.85 -1.32
C ASN A 311 -5.64 20.48 -2.58
N GLU A 312 -5.99 19.19 -2.76
CA GLU A 312 -6.95 18.78 -3.79
C GLU A 312 -8.27 19.52 -3.57
N LYS A 313 -8.83 20.05 -4.66
CA LYS A 313 -10.15 20.70 -4.62
C LYS A 313 -11.22 19.63 -4.51
N ASP A 314 -12.02 19.70 -3.47
CA ASP A 314 -13.25 18.92 -3.43
C ASP A 314 -14.11 19.34 -4.62
N ASN A 315 -14.50 18.39 -5.47
CA ASN A 315 -15.39 18.66 -6.62
C ASN A 315 -16.79 19.21 -6.22
N ASN A 316 -17.04 19.41 -4.94
CA ASN A 316 -18.29 19.94 -4.40
C ASN A 316 -18.27 21.45 -4.12
N GLY A 317 -17.20 22.19 -4.46
CA GLY A 317 -17.17 23.65 -4.42
C GLY A 317 -17.48 24.28 -3.06
N LYS A 318 -17.29 23.55 -1.96
CA LYS A 318 -17.39 24.10 -0.61
C LYS A 318 -15.96 24.32 -0.08
N GLU A 319 -15.62 25.61 0.07
CA GLU A 319 -14.44 26.08 0.80
C GLU A 319 -14.50 25.71 2.29
#